data_2832a7d6213fccf41a21e4c75bc0e0f1
#
_entry.id   2832a7d6213fccf41a21e4c75bc0e0f1
#
_cell.length_a   1.000
_cell.length_b   1.000
_cell.length_c   1.000
_cell.angle_alpha   90.00
_cell.angle_beta   90.00
_cell.angle_gamma   90.00
#
_symmetry.space_group_name_H-M   'P 1'
#
loop_
_entity.id
_entity.type
_entity.pdbx_description
1 polymer ?
#
loop_
_entity_poly.entity_id
_entity_poly.type
_entity_poly.pdbx_seq_one_letter_code
_entity_poly.pdbx_strand_id
1 'polypeptide(L)'
;MLLLGCEQSGKTLLSRHLQVLAAASSKAPPLNAKTQPTIGTEIAHLAHKRKAFTLREVGGSMMPVWPRYFEACRAVVFVADSSSEVASGSPVVEWHNLLAAPPLQSKPALLLFNKRDSEHALPDLTLRTQFRMSELDMSGKDRAITVLPVSALTGDGLTAVLDWIAEHLT
;
A
#
# COMPACT_ATOMS: atom_id res chain seq x y z
N MET A 1 4.66 9.46 4.17
CA MET A 1 3.66 8.58 3.54
C MET A 1 3.16 7.56 4.55
N LEU A 2 1.90 7.16 4.46
CA LEU A 2 1.26 6.21 5.38
C LEU A 2 0.98 4.90 4.64
N LEU A 3 1.39 3.76 5.20
CA LEU A 3 1.17 2.41 4.66
C LEU A 3 0.18 1.68 5.54
N LEU A 4 -0.97 1.36 4.99
CA LEU A 4 -2.11 0.75 5.65
C LEU A 4 -2.58 -0.52 4.92
N GLY A 5 -3.45 -1.28 5.55
CA GLY A 5 -4.07 -2.49 5.02
C GLY A 5 -4.40 -3.47 6.14
N CYS A 6 -5.25 -4.42 5.86
CA CYS A 6 -5.65 -5.43 6.84
C CYS A 6 -4.48 -6.30 7.29
N GLU A 7 -4.67 -7.06 8.34
CA GLU A 7 -3.68 -8.06 8.77
C GLU A 7 -3.35 -9.01 7.63
N GLN A 8 -2.12 -9.51 7.61
CA GLN A 8 -1.61 -10.47 6.63
C GLN A 8 -1.64 -9.99 5.15
N SER A 9 -1.96 -8.72 4.86
CA SER A 9 -1.93 -8.19 3.49
C SER A 9 -0.52 -8.06 2.90
N GLY A 10 0.54 -8.24 3.71
CA GLY A 10 1.94 -8.23 3.28
C GLY A 10 2.62 -6.85 3.36
N LYS A 11 2.08 -5.89 4.12
CA LYS A 11 2.66 -4.54 4.31
C LYS A 11 4.12 -4.55 4.72
N THR A 12 4.44 -5.31 5.76
CA THR A 12 5.79 -5.37 6.33
C THR A 12 6.80 -5.96 5.32
N LEU A 13 6.41 -7.00 4.59
CA LEU A 13 7.24 -7.56 3.53
C LEU A 13 7.43 -6.55 2.39
N LEU A 14 6.36 -5.88 1.98
CA LEU A 14 6.39 -4.80 0.99
C LEU A 14 7.35 -3.68 1.42
N SER A 15 7.22 -3.18 2.64
CA SER A 15 8.06 -2.13 3.20
C SER A 15 9.55 -2.51 3.18
N ARG A 16 9.88 -3.73 3.60
CA ARG A 16 11.25 -4.26 3.58
C ARG A 16 11.79 -4.40 2.15
N HIS A 17 10.97 -4.92 1.23
CA HIS A 17 11.40 -5.08 -0.16
C HIS A 17 11.63 -3.73 -0.85
N LEU A 18 10.76 -2.75 -0.60
CA LEU A 18 10.96 -1.38 -1.08
C LEU A 18 12.28 -0.77 -0.54
N GLN A 19 12.64 -1.04 0.72
CA GLN A 19 13.92 -0.58 1.28
C GLN A 19 15.12 -1.23 0.56
N VAL A 20 15.04 -2.54 0.27
CA VAL A 20 16.10 -3.25 -0.48
C VAL A 20 16.26 -2.66 -1.87
N LEU A 21 15.16 -2.46 -2.59
CA LEU A 21 15.18 -1.87 -3.95
C LEU A 21 15.67 -0.42 -3.94
N ALA A 22 15.22 0.38 -2.97
CA ALA A 22 15.60 1.79 -2.86
C ALA A 22 17.07 1.99 -2.45
N ALA A 23 17.66 1.02 -1.76
CA ALA A 23 19.06 1.14 -1.29
C ALA A 23 20.09 1.11 -2.44
N ALA A 24 19.73 0.64 -3.65
CA ALA A 24 20.57 0.58 -4.86
C ALA A 24 22.03 0.08 -4.59
N SER A 25 22.29 -0.54 -3.44
CA SER A 25 23.61 -0.88 -2.94
C SER A 25 23.75 -2.39 -2.76
N SER A 26 24.88 -2.92 -3.13
CA SER A 26 25.29 -4.31 -2.86
C SER A 26 25.34 -4.70 -1.36
N LYS A 27 25.02 -3.77 -0.47
CA LYS A 27 24.94 -3.95 0.99
C LYS A 27 23.51 -4.03 1.52
N ALA A 28 22.48 -4.11 0.66
CA ALA A 28 21.13 -4.33 1.14
C ALA A 28 21.04 -5.68 1.85
N PRO A 29 20.42 -5.75 3.05
CA PRO A 29 20.26 -7.03 3.75
C PRO A 29 19.40 -7.97 2.89
N PRO A 30 19.62 -9.29 2.96
CA PRO A 30 18.80 -10.25 2.24
C PRO A 30 17.34 -10.10 2.69
N LEU A 31 16.43 -10.15 1.72
CA LEU A 31 15.01 -10.05 1.99
C LEU A 31 14.54 -11.25 2.84
N ASN A 32 14.15 -11.00 4.08
CA ASN A 32 13.51 -12.01 4.90
C ASN A 32 12.00 -12.00 4.66
N ALA A 33 11.51 -13.00 3.94
CA ALA A 33 10.09 -13.15 3.61
C ALA A 33 9.21 -13.51 4.83
N LYS A 34 9.82 -13.99 5.92
CA LYS A 34 9.07 -14.28 7.15
C LYS A 34 8.84 -12.97 7.90
N THR A 35 7.58 -12.61 8.09
CA THR A 35 7.16 -11.45 8.87
C THR A 35 6.27 -11.89 10.03
N GLN A 36 6.36 -11.16 11.13
CA GLN A 36 5.43 -11.27 12.24
C GLN A 36 4.38 -10.15 12.14
N PRO A 37 3.20 -10.33 12.75
CA PRO A 37 2.21 -9.23 12.82
C PRO A 37 2.82 -7.98 13.46
N THR A 38 2.69 -6.85 12.78
CA THR A 38 3.19 -5.56 13.28
C THR A 38 2.27 -5.06 14.38
N ILE A 39 2.80 -4.97 15.60
CA ILE A 39 2.14 -4.32 16.74
C ILE A 39 2.69 -2.90 16.83
N GLY A 40 1.83 -1.90 16.61
CA GLY A 40 2.26 -0.51 16.61
C GLY A 40 2.57 0.03 15.23
N THR A 41 3.65 0.81 15.13
CA THR A 41 4.08 1.44 13.88
C THR A 41 5.54 1.15 13.59
N GLU A 42 5.87 0.92 12.33
CA GLU A 42 7.25 0.84 11.85
C GLU A 42 7.54 2.00 10.88
N ILE A 43 8.76 2.51 10.90
CA ILE A 43 9.21 3.60 10.02
C ILE A 43 10.32 3.05 9.13
N ALA A 44 10.12 3.18 7.82
CA ALA A 44 11.11 2.88 6.81
C ALA A 44 11.56 4.15 6.10
N HIS A 45 12.86 4.29 5.89
CA HIS A 45 13.45 5.35 5.08
C HIS A 45 13.79 4.80 3.71
N LEU A 46 13.29 5.46 2.67
CA LEU A 46 13.47 5.08 1.27
C LEU A 46 14.18 6.22 0.54
N ALA A 47 15.04 5.87 -0.41
CA ALA A 47 15.66 6.84 -1.32
C ALA A 47 15.47 6.37 -2.76
N HIS A 48 14.85 7.20 -3.61
CA HIS A 48 14.63 6.88 -5.01
C HIS A 48 14.68 8.16 -5.86
N LYS A 49 15.30 8.09 -7.05
CA LYS A 49 15.45 9.24 -7.96
C LYS A 49 15.96 10.52 -7.26
N ARG A 50 16.98 10.39 -6.40
CA ARG A 50 17.59 11.47 -5.60
C ARG A 50 16.65 12.13 -4.59
N LYS A 51 15.54 11.51 -4.24
CA LYS A 51 14.60 11.98 -3.23
C LYS A 51 14.58 11.01 -2.05
N ALA A 52 14.39 11.53 -0.84
CA ALA A 52 14.28 10.74 0.38
C ALA A 52 12.82 10.78 0.89
N PHE A 53 12.32 9.62 1.28
CA PHE A 53 10.93 9.45 1.73
C PHE A 53 10.89 8.72 3.06
N THR A 54 9.88 9.04 3.85
CA THR A 54 9.56 8.29 5.06
C THR A 54 8.23 7.55 4.85
N LEU A 55 8.29 6.23 4.96
CA LEU A 55 7.14 5.35 4.95
C LEU A 55 6.84 4.94 6.38
N ARG A 56 5.64 5.26 6.87
CA ARG A 56 5.14 4.79 8.17
C ARG A 56 4.14 3.68 7.93
N GLU A 57 4.50 2.48 8.33
CA GLU A 57 3.59 1.35 8.41
C GLU A 57 2.81 1.39 9.73
N VAL A 58 1.50 1.14 9.69
CA VAL A 58 0.66 0.93 10.87
C VAL A 58 0.06 -0.48 10.81
N GLY A 59 0.15 -1.21 11.91
CA GLY A 59 -0.34 -2.58 12.00
C GLY A 59 -1.82 -2.71 11.59
N GLY A 60 -2.16 -3.83 10.94
CA GLY A 60 -3.54 -4.09 10.50
C GLY A 60 -4.52 -4.25 11.67
N SER A 61 -4.09 -4.83 12.79
CA SER A 61 -4.87 -4.90 14.02
C SER A 61 -5.16 -3.54 14.67
N MET A 62 -4.44 -2.50 14.23
CA MET A 62 -4.55 -1.16 14.78
C MET A 62 -5.46 -0.23 13.96
N MET A 63 -6.38 -0.76 13.15
CA MET A 63 -7.33 0.03 12.37
C MET A 63 -8.01 1.16 13.15
N PRO A 64 -8.47 0.98 14.42
CA PRO A 64 -9.12 2.05 15.18
C PRO A 64 -8.23 3.28 15.46
N VAL A 65 -6.89 3.13 15.35
CA VAL A 65 -5.98 4.26 15.59
C VAL A 65 -5.40 4.86 14.30
N TRP A 66 -5.67 4.31 13.14
CA TRP A 66 -5.23 4.85 11.85
C TRP A 66 -5.56 6.34 11.65
N PRO A 67 -6.76 6.84 12.05
CA PRO A 67 -7.12 8.25 11.89
C PRO A 67 -6.14 9.23 12.54
N ARG A 68 -5.42 8.82 13.61
CA ARG A 68 -4.43 9.67 14.27
C ARG A 68 -3.25 10.06 13.35
N TYR A 69 -3.03 9.32 12.27
CA TYR A 69 -1.91 9.54 11.35
C TYR A 69 -2.33 10.26 10.06
N PHE A 70 -3.64 10.45 9.83
CA PHE A 70 -4.15 10.96 8.56
C PHE A 70 -3.72 12.40 8.31
N GLU A 71 -3.77 13.28 9.31
CA GLU A 71 -3.37 14.68 9.15
C GLU A 71 -1.89 14.81 8.77
N ALA A 72 -1.03 14.06 9.42
CA ALA A 72 0.42 14.15 9.28
C ALA A 72 0.97 13.51 8.00
N CYS A 73 0.17 12.71 7.28
CA CYS A 73 0.65 12.06 6.06
C CYS A 73 0.43 12.96 4.83
N ARG A 74 1.28 12.81 3.82
CA ARG A 74 1.19 13.50 2.52
C ARG A 74 0.54 12.64 1.43
N ALA A 75 0.57 11.34 1.61
CA ALA A 75 -0.06 10.36 0.72
C ALA A 75 -0.37 9.09 1.49
N VAL A 76 -1.33 8.30 1.03
CA VAL A 76 -1.71 7.01 1.62
C VAL A 76 -1.52 5.89 0.61
N VAL A 77 -0.96 4.79 1.09
CA VAL A 77 -0.85 3.52 0.35
C VAL A 77 -1.65 2.48 1.11
N PHE A 78 -2.59 1.85 0.45
CA PHE A 78 -3.37 0.75 1.02
C PHE A 78 -3.02 -0.56 0.34
N VAL A 79 -2.67 -1.57 1.12
CA VAL A 79 -2.29 -2.90 0.64
C VAL A 79 -3.42 -3.87 0.87
N ALA A 80 -3.96 -4.39 -0.21
CA ALA A 80 -4.97 -5.44 -0.23
C ALA A 80 -4.36 -6.76 -0.70
N ASP A 81 -4.71 -7.85 -0.05
CA ASP A 81 -4.39 -9.19 -0.49
C ASP A 81 -5.25 -9.55 -1.70
N SER A 82 -4.63 -10.03 -2.78
CA SER A 82 -5.33 -10.41 -4.01
C SER A 82 -5.93 -11.82 -3.97
N SER A 83 -5.71 -12.60 -2.91
CA SER A 83 -6.22 -13.96 -2.84
C SER A 83 -7.74 -13.99 -2.64
N SER A 84 -8.39 -14.98 -3.22
CA SER A 84 -9.85 -15.13 -3.22
C SER A 84 -10.47 -15.22 -1.83
N GLU A 85 -9.73 -15.70 -0.84
CA GLU A 85 -10.21 -15.87 0.53
C GLU A 85 -10.34 -14.57 1.30
N VAL A 86 -9.56 -13.54 0.90
CA VAL A 86 -9.41 -12.29 1.67
C VAL A 86 -9.94 -11.07 0.92
N ALA A 87 -10.10 -11.15 -0.40
CA ALA A 87 -10.48 -10.01 -1.23
C ALA A 87 -11.92 -9.54 -1.00
N SER A 88 -12.76 -10.32 -0.31
CA SER A 88 -14.16 -9.97 -0.01
C SER A 88 -14.30 -9.46 1.43
N GLY A 89 -14.94 -8.31 1.60
CA GLY A 89 -15.36 -7.79 2.91
C GLY A 89 -14.45 -6.70 3.47
N SER A 90 -13.73 -6.97 4.55
CA SER A 90 -13.03 -5.94 5.32
C SER A 90 -12.06 -5.05 4.51
N PRO A 91 -11.19 -5.55 3.61
CA PRO A 91 -10.29 -4.67 2.86
C PRO A 91 -11.01 -3.66 1.97
N VAL A 92 -12.13 -4.05 1.36
CA VAL A 92 -12.95 -3.17 0.52
C VAL A 92 -13.58 -2.07 1.37
N VAL A 93 -14.18 -2.44 2.49
CA VAL A 93 -14.79 -1.48 3.42
C VAL A 93 -13.76 -0.49 3.94
N GLU A 94 -12.61 -0.98 4.38
CA GLU A 94 -11.55 -0.10 4.92
C GLU A 94 -10.96 0.82 3.85
N TRP A 95 -10.81 0.37 2.62
CA TRP A 95 -10.42 1.23 1.51
C TRP A 95 -11.39 2.39 1.31
N HIS A 96 -12.71 2.10 1.26
CA HIS A 96 -13.72 3.14 1.12
C HIS A 96 -13.79 4.08 2.32
N ASN A 97 -13.61 3.57 3.55
CA ASN A 97 -13.52 4.38 4.76
C ASN A 97 -12.34 5.37 4.69
N LEU A 98 -11.17 4.90 4.21
CA LEU A 98 -10.01 5.77 4.00
C LEU A 98 -10.30 6.86 2.97
N LEU A 99 -10.94 6.49 1.86
CA LEU A 99 -11.29 7.46 0.82
C LEU A 99 -12.33 8.48 1.29
N ALA A 100 -13.22 8.12 2.21
CA ALA A 100 -14.22 9.00 2.79
C ALA A 100 -13.67 9.91 3.88
N ALA A 101 -12.51 9.58 4.47
CA ALA A 101 -11.93 10.32 5.58
C ALA A 101 -11.54 11.75 5.17
N PRO A 102 -12.09 12.81 5.81
CA PRO A 102 -11.84 14.20 5.42
C PRO A 102 -10.38 14.58 5.31
N PRO A 103 -9.47 14.19 6.25
CA PRO A 103 -8.06 14.54 6.14
C PRO A 103 -7.32 13.92 4.96
N LEU A 104 -7.90 12.91 4.33
CA LEU A 104 -7.31 12.18 3.20
C LEU A 104 -7.89 12.57 1.83
N GLN A 105 -8.99 13.33 1.77
CA GLN A 105 -9.72 13.61 0.53
C GLN A 105 -8.90 14.30 -0.56
N SER A 106 -7.96 15.16 -0.18
CA SER A 106 -7.08 15.88 -1.12
C SER A 106 -5.72 15.19 -1.31
N LYS A 107 -5.46 14.08 -0.63
CA LYS A 107 -4.14 13.42 -0.67
C LYS A 107 -4.11 12.31 -1.70
N PRO A 108 -3.01 12.15 -2.45
CA PRO A 108 -2.84 11.02 -3.36
C PRO A 108 -3.02 9.69 -2.64
N ALA A 109 -3.72 8.77 -3.29
CA ALA A 109 -3.98 7.43 -2.75
C ALA A 109 -3.55 6.35 -3.74
N LEU A 110 -2.82 5.36 -3.24
CA LEU A 110 -2.36 4.20 -3.98
C LEU A 110 -2.98 2.94 -3.38
N LEU A 111 -3.72 2.20 -4.19
CA LEU A 111 -4.21 0.87 -3.86
C LEU A 111 -3.28 -0.16 -4.47
N LEU A 112 -2.72 -1.03 -3.65
CA LEU A 112 -1.88 -2.13 -4.09
C LEU A 112 -2.62 -3.45 -3.97
N PHE A 113 -2.82 -4.13 -5.09
CA PHE A 113 -3.25 -5.52 -5.12
C PHE A 113 -2.03 -6.42 -4.98
N ASN A 114 -1.72 -6.80 -3.74
CA ASN A 114 -0.54 -7.57 -3.38
C ASN A 114 -0.77 -9.09 -3.48
N LYS A 115 0.31 -9.86 -3.41
CA LYS A 115 0.35 -11.32 -3.54
C LYS A 115 -0.08 -11.83 -4.93
N ARG A 116 0.31 -11.07 -5.98
CA ARG A 116 0.04 -11.47 -7.37
C ARG A 116 0.77 -12.74 -7.80
N ASP A 117 1.76 -13.17 -7.02
CA ASP A 117 2.48 -14.44 -7.14
C ASP A 117 1.67 -15.64 -6.65
N SER A 118 0.58 -15.44 -5.92
CA SER A 118 -0.28 -16.51 -5.42
C SER A 118 -1.09 -17.17 -6.53
N GLU A 119 -1.17 -18.49 -6.53
CA GLU A 119 -2.05 -19.27 -7.42
C GLU A 119 -3.54 -18.95 -7.20
N HIS A 120 -3.87 -18.42 -6.01
CA HIS A 120 -5.23 -18.02 -5.65
C HIS A 120 -5.52 -16.53 -5.93
N ALA A 121 -4.60 -15.82 -6.57
CA ALA A 121 -4.80 -14.41 -6.88
C ALA A 121 -5.94 -14.22 -7.88
N LEU A 122 -6.92 -13.40 -7.49
CA LEU A 122 -8.06 -13.06 -8.35
C LEU A 122 -7.60 -12.24 -9.56
N PRO A 123 -8.29 -12.37 -10.70
CA PRO A 123 -8.08 -11.50 -11.87
C PRO A 123 -8.18 -10.02 -11.51
N ASP A 124 -7.39 -9.16 -12.16
CA ASP A 124 -7.37 -7.71 -11.91
C ASP A 124 -8.76 -7.08 -12.08
N LEU A 125 -9.50 -7.48 -13.12
CA LEU A 125 -10.86 -6.99 -13.35
C LEU A 125 -11.81 -7.33 -12.19
N THR A 126 -11.71 -8.53 -11.64
CA THR A 126 -12.51 -8.96 -10.48
C THR A 126 -12.22 -8.09 -9.25
N LEU A 127 -10.92 -7.86 -8.95
CA LEU A 127 -10.51 -7.00 -7.84
C LEU A 127 -10.99 -5.55 -8.04
N ARG A 128 -10.82 -4.98 -9.23
CA ARG A 128 -11.30 -3.63 -9.54
C ARG A 128 -12.81 -3.50 -9.39
N THR A 129 -13.56 -4.52 -9.76
CA THR A 129 -15.01 -4.56 -9.58
C THR A 129 -15.40 -4.62 -8.10
N GLN A 130 -14.75 -5.48 -7.32
CA GLN A 130 -15.00 -5.60 -5.87
C GLN A 130 -14.69 -4.29 -5.13
N PHE A 131 -13.59 -3.62 -5.49
CA PHE A 131 -13.19 -2.33 -4.93
C PHE A 131 -13.94 -1.13 -5.55
N ARG A 132 -14.91 -1.37 -6.45
CA ARG A 132 -15.74 -0.35 -7.12
C ARG A 132 -14.93 0.76 -7.77
N MET A 133 -13.82 0.40 -8.42
CA MET A 133 -12.89 1.40 -8.97
C MET A 133 -13.53 2.29 -10.04
N SER A 134 -14.43 1.75 -10.87
CA SER A 134 -15.17 2.51 -11.88
C SER A 134 -16.05 3.62 -11.27
N GLU A 135 -16.64 3.38 -10.12
CA GLU A 135 -17.46 4.38 -9.43
C GLU A 135 -16.59 5.51 -8.84
N LEU A 136 -15.37 5.17 -8.42
CA LEU A 136 -14.41 6.15 -7.90
C LEU A 136 -13.86 7.07 -9.00
N ASP A 137 -13.58 6.52 -10.17
CA ASP A 137 -13.12 7.29 -11.34
C ASP A 137 -14.19 8.28 -11.81
N MET A 138 -15.47 7.91 -11.73
CA MET A 138 -16.61 8.76 -12.12
C MET A 138 -16.98 9.82 -11.06
N SER A 139 -16.47 9.70 -9.84
CA SER A 139 -16.89 10.57 -8.72
C SER A 139 -16.40 12.03 -8.83
N GLY A 140 -15.59 12.36 -9.85
CA GLY A 140 -15.12 13.73 -10.12
C GLY A 140 -14.32 14.38 -8.99
N LYS A 141 -13.83 13.59 -8.03
CA LYS A 141 -13.00 14.10 -6.93
C LYS A 141 -11.61 14.42 -7.49
N ASP A 142 -11.08 15.59 -7.17
CA ASP A 142 -9.73 16.07 -7.56
C ASP A 142 -8.57 15.22 -6.98
N ARG A 143 -8.87 14.01 -6.57
CA ARG A 143 -7.93 13.11 -5.92
C ARG A 143 -7.36 12.10 -6.91
N ALA A 144 -6.05 12.07 -7.05
CA ALA A 144 -5.37 11.02 -7.80
C ALA A 144 -5.45 9.68 -7.05
N ILE A 145 -6.22 8.73 -7.59
CA ILE A 145 -6.25 7.33 -7.13
C ILE A 145 -5.52 6.49 -8.16
N THR A 146 -4.50 5.78 -7.72
CA THR A 146 -3.74 4.85 -8.57
C THR A 146 -3.91 3.43 -8.05
N VAL A 147 -3.98 2.46 -8.94
CA VAL A 147 -4.04 1.03 -8.59
C VAL A 147 -2.90 0.30 -9.28
N LEU A 148 -2.10 -0.43 -8.50
CA LEU A 148 -0.99 -1.22 -9.01
C LEU A 148 -1.08 -2.67 -8.51
N PRO A 149 -0.98 -3.66 -9.42
CA PRO A 149 -0.75 -5.04 -9.04
C PRO A 149 0.71 -5.24 -8.64
N VAL A 150 0.96 -5.93 -7.52
CA VAL A 150 2.31 -6.13 -7.00
C VAL A 150 2.48 -7.51 -6.36
N SER A 151 3.73 -7.94 -6.24
CA SER A 151 4.13 -9.02 -5.35
C SER A 151 5.22 -8.54 -4.40
N ALA A 152 4.90 -8.41 -3.13
CA ALA A 152 5.90 -8.11 -2.12
C ALA A 152 6.93 -9.24 -1.96
N LEU A 153 6.60 -10.47 -2.37
CA LEU A 153 7.47 -11.63 -2.31
C LEU A 153 8.49 -11.64 -3.46
N THR A 154 8.03 -11.52 -4.70
CA THR A 154 8.91 -11.59 -5.88
C THR A 154 9.55 -10.24 -6.23
N GLY A 155 8.93 -9.13 -5.83
CA GLY A 155 9.35 -7.77 -6.19
C GLY A 155 8.65 -7.21 -7.41
N ASP A 156 7.78 -8.00 -8.05
CA ASP A 156 7.05 -7.56 -9.24
C ASP A 156 6.19 -6.33 -8.92
N GLY A 157 6.24 -5.33 -9.80
CA GLY A 157 5.51 -4.08 -9.66
C GLY A 157 6.07 -3.08 -8.63
N LEU A 158 7.07 -3.44 -7.81
CA LEU A 158 7.57 -2.56 -6.74
C LEU A 158 8.35 -1.35 -7.25
N THR A 159 8.97 -1.43 -8.42
CA THR A 159 9.61 -0.27 -9.06
C THR A 159 8.56 0.79 -9.39
N ALA A 160 7.40 0.39 -9.92
CA ALA A 160 6.31 1.32 -10.20
C ALA A 160 5.77 1.98 -8.91
N VAL A 161 5.78 1.26 -7.78
CA VAL A 161 5.44 1.83 -6.47
C VAL A 161 6.44 2.91 -6.05
N LEU A 162 7.75 2.65 -6.21
CA LEU A 162 8.80 3.65 -5.91
C LEU A 162 8.68 4.88 -6.82
N ASP A 163 8.37 4.69 -8.10
CA ASP A 163 8.15 5.76 -9.05
C ASP A 163 6.94 6.61 -8.67
N TRP A 164 5.82 5.98 -8.35
CA TRP A 164 4.62 6.67 -7.87
C TRP A 164 4.91 7.50 -6.60
N ILE A 165 5.67 6.93 -5.65
CA ILE A 165 6.08 7.64 -4.43
C ILE A 165 6.89 8.89 -4.78
N ALA A 166 7.84 8.76 -5.72
CA ALA A 166 8.70 9.86 -6.14
C ALA A 166 7.95 10.98 -6.87
N GLU A 167 6.86 10.66 -7.54
CA GLU A 167 6.01 11.64 -8.25
C GLU A 167 5.09 12.41 -7.31
N HIS A 168 4.52 11.75 -6.30
CA HIS A 168 3.47 12.33 -5.46
C HIS A 168 3.96 12.90 -4.13
N LEU A 169 5.23 12.70 -3.76
CA LEU A 169 5.81 13.19 -2.51
C LEU A 169 6.90 14.27 -2.71
N THR A 170 6.77 15.03 -3.73
CA THR A 170 7.62 16.24 -3.94
C THR A 170 7.27 17.37 -3.01
#